data_58967eaf646489171a7e76fe42cf134a
#
_entry.id   58967eaf646489171a7e76fe42cf134a
#
_cell.length_a   1.000
_cell.length_b   1.000
_cell.length_c   1.000
_cell.angle_alpha   90.00
_cell.angle_beta   90.00
_cell.angle_gamma   90.00
#
_symmetry.space_group_name_H-M   'P 1'
#
loop_
_entity.id
_entity.type
_entity.pdbx_description
1 polymer ?
#
loop_
_entity_poly.entity_id
_entity_poly.type
_entity_poly.pdbx_seq_one_letter_code
_entity_poly.pdbx_strand_id
1 'polypeptide(L)'
;MDKMSTLNLVAVVLFLFGLAGIIYALVRKITGIRSARKGEPIRFRQGTQIFLPLGAGLAFVFVAQAIFWLSSQRTNFRVLEFNSPQAQIEVKQAKDESFFIEFQEGEKGVPVKVPYLKPNIKVVTQVVVWKPFFSFLGPMHTARVTRIEFIDEAGATFVFTNSDQAADFAEWVIHINKFLPIAVVRTVETDPRVLAAGQKYRLFVNMDEAVLKSI
;
A
#
# COMPACT_ATOMS: atom_id res chain seq x y z
N MET A 1 5.06 21.90 -2.56
CA MET A 1 6.08 20.95 -3.08
C MET A 1 6.24 19.88 -2.03
N ASP A 2 5.62 18.72 -2.26
CA ASP A 2 5.79 17.57 -1.36
C ASP A 2 7.25 17.12 -1.41
N LYS A 3 7.86 17.02 -0.22
CA LYS A 3 9.21 16.51 -0.09
C LYS A 3 9.20 15.08 -0.64
N MET A 4 9.88 14.88 -1.76
CA MET A 4 10.08 13.57 -2.33
C MET A 4 10.57 12.63 -1.23
N SER A 5 9.86 11.54 -0.96
CA SER A 5 10.25 10.65 0.13
C SER A 5 11.65 10.10 -0.15
N THR A 6 12.44 9.89 0.89
CA THR A 6 13.81 9.33 0.76
C THR A 6 13.80 8.02 -0.05
N LEU A 7 12.74 7.23 0.08
CA LEU A 7 12.53 6.02 -0.70
C LEU A 7 12.41 6.28 -2.21
N ASN A 8 11.65 7.32 -2.60
CA ASN A 8 11.52 7.68 -4.01
C ASN A 8 12.85 8.17 -4.58
N LEU A 9 13.64 8.89 -3.80
CA LEU A 9 14.97 9.31 -4.23
C LEU A 9 15.88 8.10 -4.47
N VAL A 10 15.90 7.14 -3.53
CA VAL A 10 16.67 5.89 -3.68
C VAL A 10 16.21 5.11 -4.92
N ALA A 11 14.90 5.00 -5.15
CA ALA A 11 14.37 4.33 -6.33
C ALA A 11 14.81 5.01 -7.64
N VAL A 12 14.78 6.34 -7.71
CA VAL A 12 15.25 7.09 -8.87
C VAL A 12 16.73 6.82 -9.12
N VAL A 13 17.58 6.87 -8.07
CA VAL A 13 19.01 6.60 -8.20
C VAL A 13 19.27 5.18 -8.71
N LEU A 14 18.61 4.17 -8.14
CA LEU A 14 18.73 2.78 -8.59
C LEU A 14 18.26 2.61 -10.04
N PHE A 15 17.16 3.27 -10.41
CA PHE A 15 16.65 3.24 -11.78
C PHE A 15 17.67 3.81 -12.77
N LEU A 16 18.29 4.95 -12.45
CA LEU A 16 19.30 5.57 -13.29
C LEU A 16 20.57 4.69 -13.43
N PHE A 17 21.03 4.06 -12.33
CA PHE A 17 22.12 3.09 -12.39
C PHE A 17 21.76 1.87 -13.25
N GLY A 18 20.54 1.36 -13.10
CA GLY A 18 20.06 0.26 -13.92
C GLY A 18 20.03 0.60 -15.40
N LEU A 19 19.51 1.79 -15.74
CA LEU A 19 19.46 2.28 -17.11
C LEU A 19 20.87 2.46 -17.70
N ALA A 20 21.80 3.04 -16.93
CA ALA A 20 23.20 3.19 -17.35
C ALA A 20 23.86 1.84 -17.64
N GLY A 21 23.62 0.81 -16.81
CA GLY A 21 24.10 -0.55 -17.04
C GLY A 21 23.58 -1.18 -18.33
N ILE A 22 22.27 -1.01 -18.60
CA ILE A 22 21.64 -1.49 -19.85
C ILE A 22 22.23 -0.77 -21.06
N ILE A 23 22.33 0.56 -21.02
CA ILE A 23 22.89 1.36 -22.11
C ILE A 23 24.34 0.94 -22.37
N TYR A 24 25.16 0.78 -21.32
CA TYR A 24 26.53 0.32 -21.45
C TYR A 24 26.60 -1.05 -22.15
N ALA A 25 25.77 -2.00 -21.74
CA ALA A 25 25.71 -3.33 -22.35
C ALA A 25 25.32 -3.27 -23.84
N LEU A 26 24.35 -2.42 -24.20
CA LEU A 26 23.92 -2.20 -25.59
C LEU A 26 25.05 -1.58 -26.45
N VAL A 27 25.71 -0.55 -25.93
CA VAL A 27 26.85 0.08 -26.64
C VAL A 27 27.95 -0.94 -26.84
N ARG A 28 28.29 -1.75 -25.86
CA ARG A 28 29.28 -2.82 -25.99
C ARG A 28 28.87 -3.89 -27.00
N LYS A 29 27.61 -4.28 -27.03
CA LYS A 29 27.09 -5.20 -28.05
C LYS A 29 27.24 -4.64 -29.46
N ILE A 30 26.88 -3.37 -29.69
CA ILE A 30 26.97 -2.71 -31.00
C ILE A 30 28.43 -2.59 -31.44
N THR A 31 29.33 -2.19 -30.53
CA THR A 31 30.77 -2.10 -30.84
C THR A 31 31.36 -3.46 -31.15
N GLY A 32 30.98 -4.52 -30.40
CA GLY A 32 31.41 -5.88 -30.70
C GLY A 32 30.98 -6.38 -32.07
N ILE A 33 29.73 -6.09 -32.48
CA ILE A 33 29.24 -6.43 -33.83
C ILE A 33 30.03 -5.68 -34.92
N ARG A 34 30.38 -4.40 -34.69
CA ARG A 34 31.18 -3.63 -35.65
C ARG A 34 32.61 -4.16 -35.77
N SER A 35 33.25 -4.57 -34.67
CA SER A 35 34.59 -5.19 -34.71
C SER A 35 34.56 -6.55 -35.38
N ALA A 36 33.53 -7.38 -35.17
CA ALA A 36 33.37 -8.65 -35.83
C ALA A 36 33.23 -8.48 -37.37
N ARG A 37 32.53 -7.45 -37.86
CA ARG A 37 32.42 -7.12 -39.28
C ARG A 37 33.74 -6.69 -39.92
N LYS A 38 34.71 -6.22 -39.12
CA LYS A 38 36.05 -5.85 -39.59
C LYS A 38 37.02 -7.03 -39.53
N GLY A 39 36.56 -8.25 -39.23
CA GLY A 39 37.41 -9.44 -39.14
C GLY A 39 38.28 -9.57 -37.88
N GLU A 40 38.05 -8.73 -36.88
CA GLU A 40 38.77 -8.81 -35.61
C GLU A 40 38.30 -10.06 -34.83
N PRO A 41 39.22 -10.81 -34.14
CA PRO A 41 38.83 -11.99 -33.39
C PRO A 41 37.93 -11.63 -32.20
N ILE A 42 36.74 -12.25 -32.12
CA ILE A 42 35.80 -12.09 -30.99
C ILE A 42 36.45 -12.75 -29.77
N ARG A 43 36.92 -11.98 -28.81
CA ARG A 43 37.47 -12.49 -27.54
C ARG A 43 36.31 -12.98 -26.64
N PHE A 44 36.40 -14.18 -26.12
CA PHE A 44 35.42 -14.82 -25.24
C PHE A 44 35.06 -13.96 -24.01
N ARG A 45 35.95 -13.02 -23.62
CA ARG A 45 35.76 -12.04 -22.53
C ARG A 45 34.64 -11.01 -22.84
N GLN A 46 34.15 -10.91 -24.08
CA GLN A 46 33.09 -9.96 -24.45
C GLN A 46 31.71 -10.38 -23.92
N GLY A 47 31.47 -11.68 -23.71
CA GLY A 47 30.20 -12.16 -23.15
C GLY A 47 29.97 -11.64 -21.75
N THR A 48 30.92 -11.79 -20.83
CA THR A 48 30.79 -11.34 -19.45
C THR A 48 30.68 -9.81 -19.36
N GLN A 49 31.33 -9.06 -20.25
CA GLN A 49 31.25 -7.60 -20.30
C GLN A 49 29.90 -7.06 -20.80
N ILE A 50 29.07 -7.90 -21.41
CA ILE A 50 27.72 -7.55 -21.84
C ILE A 50 26.67 -8.09 -20.87
N PHE A 51 26.77 -9.37 -20.54
CA PHE A 51 25.74 -10.04 -19.73
C PHE A 51 25.73 -9.57 -18.28
N LEU A 52 26.88 -9.31 -17.68
CA LEU A 52 26.96 -8.87 -16.29
C LEU A 52 26.32 -7.48 -16.09
N PRO A 53 26.70 -6.42 -16.84
CA PRO A 53 26.06 -5.11 -16.68
C PRO A 53 24.61 -5.10 -17.14
N LEU A 54 24.22 -5.93 -18.12
CA LEU A 54 22.82 -6.07 -18.50
C LEU A 54 21.97 -6.70 -17.39
N GLY A 55 22.45 -7.82 -16.83
CA GLY A 55 21.78 -8.49 -15.71
C GLY A 55 21.68 -7.62 -14.47
N ALA A 56 22.78 -6.98 -14.08
CA ALA A 56 22.81 -6.03 -12.97
C ALA A 56 21.89 -4.82 -13.23
N GLY A 57 21.92 -4.28 -14.45
CA GLY A 57 21.06 -3.16 -14.84
C GLY A 57 19.57 -3.51 -14.75
N LEU A 58 19.18 -4.67 -15.27
CA LEU A 58 17.79 -5.16 -15.16
C LEU A 58 17.39 -5.39 -13.69
N ALA A 59 18.28 -5.96 -12.87
CA ALA A 59 18.02 -6.17 -11.46
C ALA A 59 17.79 -4.83 -10.72
N PHE A 60 18.59 -3.80 -10.98
CA PHE A 60 18.41 -2.48 -10.40
C PHE A 60 17.11 -1.80 -10.85
N VAL A 61 16.74 -1.92 -12.13
CA VAL A 61 15.46 -1.41 -12.63
C VAL A 61 14.29 -2.12 -11.92
N PHE A 62 14.37 -3.43 -11.76
CA PHE A 62 13.33 -4.21 -11.10
C PHE A 62 13.19 -3.83 -9.61
N VAL A 63 14.32 -3.68 -8.89
CA VAL A 63 14.33 -3.23 -7.50
C VAL A 63 13.77 -1.81 -7.37
N ALA A 64 14.16 -0.90 -8.27
CA ALA A 64 13.61 0.45 -8.30
C ALA A 64 12.10 0.46 -8.50
N GLN A 65 11.59 -0.35 -9.43
CA GLN A 65 10.16 -0.50 -9.70
C GLN A 65 9.41 -1.03 -8.47
N ALA A 66 9.99 -2.03 -7.78
CA ALA A 66 9.41 -2.55 -6.54
C ALA A 66 9.35 -1.48 -5.44
N ILE A 67 10.39 -0.66 -5.30
CA ILE A 67 10.41 0.44 -4.33
C ILE A 67 9.38 1.52 -4.69
N PHE A 68 9.23 1.87 -5.97
CA PHE A 68 8.18 2.82 -6.41
C PHE A 68 6.79 2.27 -6.11
N TRP A 69 6.54 1.00 -6.39
CA TRP A 69 5.27 0.36 -6.08
C TRP A 69 4.99 0.36 -4.57
N LEU A 70 5.97 -0.02 -3.74
CA LEU A 70 5.87 0.05 -2.28
C LEU A 70 5.60 1.46 -1.77
N SER A 71 6.29 2.46 -2.33
CA SER A 71 6.08 3.85 -1.96
C SER A 71 4.67 4.35 -2.32
N SER A 72 4.14 3.92 -3.46
CA SER A 72 2.76 4.21 -3.89
C SER A 72 1.73 3.56 -2.94
N GLN A 73 1.92 2.30 -2.59
CA GLN A 73 1.02 1.59 -1.67
C GLN A 73 1.03 2.19 -0.26
N ARG A 74 2.19 2.71 0.17
CA ARG A 74 2.34 3.37 1.46
C ARG A 74 1.41 4.57 1.64
N THR A 75 1.11 5.32 0.59
CA THR A 75 0.20 6.48 0.66
C THR A 75 -1.21 6.09 1.05
N ASN A 76 -1.58 4.83 0.85
CA ASN A 76 -2.87 4.27 1.20
C ASN A 76 -2.98 3.86 2.69
N PHE A 77 -1.86 3.74 3.39
CA PHE A 77 -1.82 3.42 4.82
C PHE A 77 -1.48 4.66 5.64
N ARG A 78 -2.20 4.85 6.73
CA ARG A 78 -1.97 5.97 7.65
C ARG A 78 -1.09 5.54 8.81
N VAL A 79 -0.31 6.48 9.30
CA VAL A 79 0.44 6.29 10.55
C VAL A 79 -0.57 6.05 11.67
N LEU A 80 -0.37 4.96 12.39
CA LEU A 80 -1.17 4.66 13.57
C LEU A 80 -0.63 5.49 14.73
N GLU A 81 -1.30 6.59 15.03
CA GLU A 81 -1.01 7.41 16.21
C GLU A 81 -1.94 6.99 17.35
N PHE A 82 -1.36 6.68 18.50
CA PHE A 82 -2.14 6.34 19.69
C PHE A 82 -3.04 7.53 20.06
N ASN A 83 -4.32 7.26 20.30
CA ASN A 83 -5.37 8.23 20.60
C ASN A 83 -5.76 9.20 19.47
N SER A 84 -5.27 9.02 18.26
CA SER A 84 -5.71 9.78 17.09
C SER A 84 -6.80 9.01 16.33
N PRO A 85 -7.91 9.67 15.92
CA PRO A 85 -8.93 8.99 15.14
C PRO A 85 -8.42 8.66 13.74
N GLN A 86 -8.57 7.41 13.33
CA GLN A 86 -8.14 6.93 12.01
C GLN A 86 -9.18 7.24 10.93
N ALA A 87 -10.47 7.25 11.30
CA ALA A 87 -11.56 7.59 10.41
C ALA A 87 -12.71 8.27 11.17
N GLN A 88 -13.52 8.98 10.42
CA GLN A 88 -14.77 9.57 10.89
C GLN A 88 -15.93 8.97 10.09
N ILE A 89 -17.03 8.67 10.81
CA ILE A 89 -18.25 8.10 10.25
C ILE A 89 -19.41 8.98 10.69
N GLU A 90 -20.22 9.43 9.76
CA GLU A 90 -21.41 10.23 10.02
C GLU A 90 -22.60 9.61 9.29
N VAL A 91 -23.70 9.35 10.01
CA VAL A 91 -24.93 8.87 9.40
C VAL A 91 -25.78 10.05 9.00
N LYS A 92 -26.03 10.21 7.71
CA LYS A 92 -26.83 11.29 7.13
C LYS A 92 -28.08 10.78 6.46
N GLN A 93 -29.13 11.58 6.49
CA GLN A 93 -30.35 11.34 5.74
C GLN A 93 -30.30 12.07 4.40
N ALA A 94 -30.60 11.40 3.33
CA ALA A 94 -30.75 11.98 2.01
C ALA A 94 -32.14 12.63 1.85
N LYS A 95 -32.34 13.38 0.77
CA LYS A 95 -33.61 14.06 0.48
C LYS A 95 -34.79 13.11 0.21
N ASP A 96 -34.50 11.89 -0.18
CA ASP A 96 -35.44 10.80 -0.45
C ASP A 96 -35.73 9.93 0.78
N GLU A 97 -35.40 10.43 1.97
CA GLU A 97 -35.53 9.71 3.25
C GLU A 97 -34.62 8.49 3.43
N SER A 98 -33.82 8.15 2.43
CA SER A 98 -32.81 7.11 2.57
C SER A 98 -31.66 7.55 3.47
N PHE A 99 -31.04 6.59 4.16
CA PHE A 99 -29.87 6.86 4.99
C PHE A 99 -28.58 6.46 4.25
N PHE A 100 -27.55 7.24 4.44
CA PHE A 100 -26.21 6.91 3.97
C PHE A 100 -25.17 7.25 5.04
N ILE A 101 -24.06 6.59 4.95
CA ILE A 101 -22.88 6.86 5.78
C ILE A 101 -21.93 7.71 4.96
N GLU A 102 -21.49 8.81 5.53
CA GLU A 102 -20.35 9.55 5.04
C GLU A 102 -19.13 9.06 5.83
N PHE A 103 -18.29 8.31 5.15
CA PHE A 103 -17.06 7.74 5.68
C PHE A 103 -15.88 8.58 5.21
N GLN A 104 -15.07 9.08 6.15
CA GLN A 104 -13.88 9.86 5.86
C GLN A 104 -12.68 9.26 6.59
N GLU A 105 -11.70 8.78 5.85
CA GLU A 105 -10.47 8.25 6.42
C GLU A 105 -9.51 9.39 6.76
N GLY A 106 -9.30 9.64 8.08
CA GLY A 106 -8.51 10.74 8.64
C GLY A 106 -9.11 12.14 8.37
N GLU A 107 -8.43 13.16 8.86
CA GLU A 107 -8.92 14.55 8.81
C GLU A 107 -8.96 15.16 7.40
N LYS A 108 -8.07 14.72 6.50
CA LYS A 108 -7.92 15.25 5.14
C LYS A 108 -8.41 14.31 4.05
N GLY A 109 -8.99 13.17 4.42
CA GLY A 109 -9.52 12.19 3.46
C GLY A 109 -10.72 12.76 2.70
N VAL A 110 -10.91 12.30 1.47
CA VAL A 110 -12.13 12.61 0.71
C VAL A 110 -13.27 11.78 1.31
N PRO A 111 -14.40 12.39 1.71
CA PRO A 111 -15.51 11.64 2.24
C PRO A 111 -16.15 10.76 1.15
N VAL A 112 -16.35 9.49 1.49
CA VAL A 112 -17.00 8.51 0.62
C VAL A 112 -18.40 8.25 1.14
N LYS A 113 -19.40 8.28 0.26
CA LYS A 113 -20.79 7.97 0.60
C LYS A 113 -21.03 6.49 0.42
N VAL A 114 -21.48 5.85 1.47
CA VAL A 114 -21.82 4.43 1.51
C VAL A 114 -23.31 4.28 1.85
N PRO A 115 -24.10 3.54 1.08
CA PRO A 115 -25.51 3.31 1.43
C PRO A 115 -25.63 2.66 2.81
N TYR A 116 -26.50 3.19 3.67
CA TYR A 116 -26.76 2.61 4.99
C TYR A 116 -27.87 1.55 4.87
N LEU A 117 -27.44 0.32 4.67
CA LEU A 117 -28.34 -0.77 4.31
C LEU A 117 -28.93 -1.50 5.53
N LYS A 118 -28.21 -1.52 6.66
CA LYS A 118 -28.55 -2.34 7.83
C LYS A 118 -28.10 -1.66 9.12
N PRO A 119 -28.77 -1.93 10.26
CA PRO A 119 -28.56 -1.17 11.50
C PRO A 119 -27.20 -1.38 12.14
N ASN A 120 -26.68 -2.61 12.13
CA ASN A 120 -25.40 -2.91 12.76
C ASN A 120 -24.25 -2.73 11.80
N ILE A 121 -23.27 -1.96 12.21
CA ILE A 121 -22.07 -1.68 11.42
C ILE A 121 -20.86 -2.24 12.16
N LYS A 122 -20.01 -2.90 11.42
CA LYS A 122 -18.71 -3.38 11.85
C LYS A 122 -17.64 -2.84 10.89
N VAL A 123 -16.61 -2.22 11.43
CA VAL A 123 -15.51 -1.67 10.64
C VAL A 123 -14.31 -2.61 10.78
N VAL A 124 -13.77 -3.03 9.64
CA VAL A 124 -12.61 -3.91 9.58
C VAL A 124 -11.41 -3.11 9.12
N THR A 125 -10.36 -3.15 9.92
CA THR A 125 -9.12 -2.40 9.71
C THR A 125 -7.94 -3.36 9.66
N GLN A 126 -7.05 -3.16 8.71
CA GLN A 126 -5.76 -3.84 8.69
C GLN A 126 -4.70 -2.95 9.31
N VAL A 127 -3.92 -3.54 10.20
CA VAL A 127 -2.77 -2.92 10.86
C VAL A 127 -1.51 -3.62 10.39
N VAL A 128 -0.55 -2.86 9.88
CA VAL A 128 0.77 -3.35 9.47
C VAL A 128 1.81 -2.79 10.43
N VAL A 129 2.54 -3.68 11.07
CA VAL A 129 3.63 -3.35 12.00
C VAL A 129 4.94 -3.82 11.40
N TRP A 130 5.78 -2.89 10.96
CA TRP A 130 7.09 -3.21 10.42
C TRP A 130 8.06 -3.63 11.52
N LYS A 131 8.85 -4.65 11.26
CA LYS A 131 9.96 -4.97 12.16
C LYS A 131 11.01 -3.84 12.13
N PRO A 132 11.71 -3.57 13.24
CA PRO A 132 12.62 -2.43 13.35
C PRO A 132 13.63 -2.32 12.21
N PHE A 133 14.18 -3.44 11.76
CA PHE A 133 15.14 -3.47 10.65
C PHE A 133 14.51 -2.99 9.32
N PHE A 134 13.21 -3.15 9.13
CA PHE A 134 12.48 -2.76 7.93
C PHE A 134 11.72 -1.43 8.07
N SER A 135 11.94 -0.68 9.15
CA SER A 135 11.30 0.61 9.39
C SER A 135 11.58 1.67 8.31
N PHE A 136 12.63 1.48 7.51
CA PHE A 136 12.90 2.31 6.34
C PHE A 136 11.85 2.18 5.23
N LEU A 137 11.08 1.07 5.19
CA LEU A 137 10.00 0.84 4.24
C LEU A 137 8.75 1.68 4.58
N GLY A 138 8.59 2.13 5.83
CA GLY A 138 7.47 2.95 6.23
C GLY A 138 7.45 3.26 7.72
N PRO A 139 6.46 4.05 8.20
CA PRO A 139 6.22 4.24 9.62
C PRO A 139 6.03 2.89 10.31
N MET A 140 6.57 2.72 11.53
CA MET A 140 6.56 1.42 12.23
C MET A 140 5.16 0.82 12.37
N HIS A 141 4.16 1.66 12.55
CA HIS A 141 2.77 1.26 12.72
C HIS A 141 1.92 2.02 11.71
N THR A 142 1.20 1.30 10.88
CA THR A 142 0.27 1.88 9.91
C THR A 142 -1.05 1.13 9.95
N ALA A 143 -2.14 1.84 9.75
CA ALA A 143 -3.47 1.26 9.70
C ALA A 143 -4.25 1.77 8.49
N ARG A 144 -5.22 0.97 8.04
CA ARG A 144 -6.15 1.31 7.00
C ARG A 144 -7.47 0.60 7.20
N VAL A 145 -8.56 1.33 7.00
CA VAL A 145 -9.88 0.72 6.92
C VAL A 145 -10.03 0.00 5.58
N THR A 146 -10.22 -1.31 5.63
CA THR A 146 -10.34 -2.14 4.42
C THR A 146 -11.78 -2.29 3.98
N ARG A 147 -12.70 -2.49 4.94
CA ARG A 147 -14.12 -2.68 4.63
C ARG A 147 -15.02 -2.25 5.78
N ILE A 148 -16.25 -1.94 5.41
CA ILE A 148 -17.36 -1.70 6.34
C ILE A 148 -18.37 -2.80 6.10
N GLU A 149 -18.73 -3.52 7.12
CA GLU A 149 -19.70 -4.60 7.09
C GLU A 149 -21.01 -4.13 7.72
N PHE A 150 -22.12 -4.32 7.02
CA PHE A 150 -23.45 -4.06 7.51
C PHE A 150 -24.10 -5.40 7.84
N ILE A 151 -24.48 -5.59 9.10
CA ILE A 151 -24.98 -6.86 9.61
C ILE A 151 -26.46 -6.68 9.96
N ASP A 152 -27.33 -7.54 9.42
CA ASP A 152 -28.73 -7.55 9.78
C ASP A 152 -29.01 -8.42 11.02
N GLU A 153 -30.26 -8.40 11.48
CA GLU A 153 -30.70 -9.21 12.62
C GLU A 153 -30.61 -10.72 12.36
N ALA A 154 -30.64 -11.12 11.09
CA ALA A 154 -30.49 -12.51 10.66
C ALA A 154 -29.01 -12.91 10.47
N GLY A 155 -28.07 -11.99 10.68
CA GLY A 155 -26.63 -12.23 10.51
C GLY A 155 -26.14 -12.12 9.06
N ALA A 156 -27.00 -11.73 8.10
CA ALA A 156 -26.57 -11.50 6.73
C ALA A 156 -25.69 -10.24 6.66
N THR A 157 -24.56 -10.34 5.97
CA THR A 157 -23.56 -9.28 5.91
C THR A 157 -23.49 -8.69 4.51
N PHE A 158 -23.63 -7.37 4.41
CA PHE A 158 -23.31 -6.60 3.21
C PHE A 158 -21.96 -5.92 3.42
N VAL A 159 -21.07 -6.04 2.45
CA VAL A 159 -19.70 -5.53 2.57
C VAL A 159 -19.49 -4.38 1.61
N PHE A 160 -19.06 -3.24 2.15
CA PHE A 160 -18.50 -2.16 1.38
C PHE A 160 -16.98 -2.21 1.51
N THR A 161 -16.28 -2.39 0.40
CA THR A 161 -14.82 -2.42 0.36
C THR A 161 -14.29 -1.04 0.00
N ASN A 162 -13.43 -0.49 0.84
CA ASN A 162 -12.91 0.87 0.68
C ASN A 162 -11.95 1.03 -0.51
N SER A 163 -11.25 -0.01 -0.92
CA SER A 163 -10.59 -0.14 -2.24
C SER A 163 -9.93 -1.52 -2.40
N ASP A 164 -9.91 -2.02 -3.61
CA ASP A 164 -9.30 -3.31 -3.95
C ASP A 164 -7.76 -3.30 -3.79
N GLN A 165 -7.13 -2.13 -3.97
CA GLN A 165 -5.66 -2.00 -3.89
C GLN A 165 -5.06 -2.24 -2.50
N ALA A 166 -5.85 -2.11 -1.42
CA ALA A 166 -5.33 -2.33 -0.07
C ALA A 166 -5.21 -3.81 0.29
N ALA A 167 -6.13 -4.63 -0.22
CA ALA A 167 -6.07 -6.08 -0.05
C ALA A 167 -4.77 -6.61 -0.66
N ASP A 168 -4.41 -6.14 -1.85
CA ASP A 168 -3.21 -6.59 -2.56
C ASP A 168 -1.91 -6.32 -1.79
N PHE A 169 -1.80 -5.15 -1.13
CA PHE A 169 -0.59 -4.84 -0.37
C PHE A 169 -0.43 -5.71 0.87
N ALA A 170 -1.49 -5.90 1.64
CA ALA A 170 -1.44 -6.76 2.83
C ALA A 170 -1.19 -8.23 2.45
N GLU A 171 -1.82 -8.73 1.39
CA GLU A 171 -1.56 -10.07 0.85
C GLU A 171 -0.13 -10.22 0.38
N TRP A 172 0.42 -9.22 -0.28
CA TRP A 172 1.81 -9.19 -0.68
C TRP A 172 2.76 -9.26 0.54
N VAL A 173 2.50 -8.45 1.59
CA VAL A 173 3.28 -8.50 2.84
C VAL A 173 3.17 -9.88 3.48
N ILE A 174 1.97 -10.47 3.55
CA ILE A 174 1.76 -11.83 4.07
C ILE A 174 2.53 -12.86 3.26
N HIS A 175 2.55 -12.71 1.93
CA HIS A 175 3.26 -13.63 1.04
C HIS A 175 4.78 -13.57 1.24
N ILE A 176 5.34 -12.36 1.32
CA ILE A 176 6.77 -12.16 1.58
C ILE A 176 7.16 -12.66 2.97
N ASN A 177 6.30 -12.48 3.96
CA ASN A 177 6.56 -12.94 5.32
C ASN A 177 6.79 -14.46 5.43
N LYS A 178 6.34 -15.24 4.45
CA LYS A 178 6.64 -16.69 4.39
C LYS A 178 8.13 -16.97 4.18
N PHE A 179 8.83 -16.07 3.50
CA PHE A 179 10.26 -16.21 3.16
C PHE A 179 11.12 -15.26 4.00
N LEU A 180 10.65 -14.05 4.20
CA LEU A 180 11.35 -13.00 4.93
C LEU A 180 10.36 -12.27 5.83
N PRO A 181 10.39 -12.49 7.15
CA PRO A 181 9.42 -11.91 8.08
C PRO A 181 9.70 -10.40 8.26
N ILE A 182 9.18 -9.56 7.38
CA ILE A 182 9.42 -8.11 7.32
C ILE A 182 8.47 -7.30 8.18
N ALA A 183 7.22 -7.76 8.35
CA ALA A 183 6.19 -7.08 9.10
C ALA A 183 5.21 -8.07 9.74
N VAL A 184 4.38 -7.59 10.63
CA VAL A 184 3.21 -8.30 11.15
C VAL A 184 1.98 -7.60 10.59
N VAL A 185 1.10 -8.37 9.93
CA VAL A 185 -0.20 -7.90 9.47
C VAL A 185 -1.27 -8.47 10.38
N ARG A 186 -2.09 -7.60 10.96
CA ARG A 186 -3.23 -7.97 11.79
C ARG A 186 -4.50 -7.37 11.24
N THR A 187 -5.59 -8.12 11.30
CA THR A 187 -6.92 -7.60 11.04
C THR A 187 -7.58 -7.33 12.39
N VAL A 188 -8.05 -6.11 12.56
CA VAL A 188 -8.69 -5.63 13.77
C VAL A 188 -10.10 -5.18 13.39
N GLU A 189 -11.08 -5.54 14.21
CA GLU A 189 -12.49 -5.32 13.92
C GLU A 189 -13.15 -4.59 15.08
N THR A 190 -14.12 -3.71 14.77
CA THR A 190 -14.97 -3.14 15.81
C THR A 190 -16.07 -4.11 16.20
N ASP A 191 -16.56 -4.01 17.42
CA ASP A 191 -17.81 -4.66 17.76
C ASP A 191 -18.96 -4.12 16.88
N PRO A 192 -19.90 -4.98 16.46
CA PRO A 192 -21.08 -4.56 15.73
C PRO A 192 -21.88 -3.53 16.54
N ARG A 193 -22.17 -2.38 15.92
CA ARG A 193 -22.87 -1.29 16.61
C ARG A 193 -23.91 -0.64 15.73
N VAL A 194 -25.04 -0.31 16.33
CA VAL A 194 -26.07 0.54 15.70
C VAL A 194 -25.61 1.99 15.77
N LEU A 195 -25.60 2.65 14.62
CA LEU A 195 -25.28 4.08 14.53
C LEU A 195 -26.56 4.90 14.48
N ALA A 196 -26.64 5.94 15.30
CA ALA A 196 -27.78 6.84 15.31
C ALA A 196 -27.65 7.88 14.18
N ALA A 197 -28.80 8.19 13.54
CA ALA A 197 -28.89 9.22 12.50
C ALA A 197 -28.47 10.59 13.05
N GLY A 198 -27.68 11.32 12.28
CA GLY A 198 -27.19 12.65 12.65
C GLY A 198 -26.02 12.65 13.64
N GLN A 199 -25.62 11.50 14.15
CA GLN A 199 -24.44 11.41 15.02
C GLN A 199 -23.16 11.16 14.23
N LYS A 200 -22.08 11.71 14.79
CA LYS A 200 -20.71 11.50 14.30
C LYS A 200 -19.98 10.52 15.21
N TYR A 201 -19.21 9.66 14.59
CA TYR A 201 -18.41 8.65 15.26
C TYR A 201 -16.96 8.76 14.79
N ARG A 202 -16.02 8.54 15.71
CA ARG A 202 -14.59 8.43 15.41
C ARG A 202 -14.13 7.00 15.63
N LEU A 203 -13.41 6.49 14.64
CA LEU A 203 -12.76 5.19 14.72
C LEU A 203 -11.37 5.35 15.31
N PHE A 204 -11.15 4.73 16.45
CA PHE A 204 -9.84 4.59 17.08
C PHE A 204 -9.34 3.17 16.86
N VAL A 205 -8.11 3.04 16.42
CA VAL A 205 -7.49 1.74 16.13
C VAL A 205 -6.21 1.63 16.93
N ASN A 206 -6.06 0.50 17.62
CA ASN A 206 -4.83 0.08 18.27
C ASN A 206 -4.29 -1.17 17.56
N MET A 207 -3.21 -1.75 18.09
CA MET A 207 -2.62 -2.96 17.51
C MET A 207 -3.54 -4.19 17.60
N ASP A 208 -4.42 -4.23 18.61
CA ASP A 208 -5.20 -5.41 18.97
C ASP A 208 -6.72 -5.17 18.94
N GLU A 209 -7.15 -3.91 18.84
CA GLU A 209 -8.58 -3.55 18.87
C GLU A 209 -8.90 -2.32 18.02
N ALA A 210 -10.15 -2.26 17.58
CA ALA A 210 -10.72 -1.08 16.95
C ALA A 210 -12.01 -0.69 17.68
N VAL A 211 -12.18 0.60 17.98
CA VAL A 211 -13.33 1.11 18.75
C VAL A 211 -13.95 2.31 18.06
N LEU A 212 -15.28 2.29 17.91
CA LEU A 212 -16.07 3.44 17.49
C LEU A 212 -16.56 4.21 18.72
N LYS A 213 -16.22 5.50 18.79
CA LYS A 213 -16.69 6.42 19.85
C LYS A 213 -17.57 7.51 19.24
N SER A 214 -18.74 7.77 19.85
CA SER A 214 -19.58 8.92 19.48
C SER A 214 -18.91 10.23 19.93
N ILE A 215 -19.15 11.29 19.15
CA ILE A 215 -18.67 12.66 19.45
C ILE A 215 -19.85 13.53 19.82
#